data_87782723b2aaeecb982265e945c1a1e3
#
_entry.id   87782723b2aaeecb982265e945c1a1e3
#
_cell.length_a   1.000
_cell.length_b   1.000
_cell.length_c   1.000
_cell.angle_alpha   90.00
_cell.angle_beta   90.00
_cell.angle_gamma   90.00
#
_symmetry.space_group_name_H-M   'P 1'
#
loop_
_entity.id
_entity.type
_entity.pdbx_description
1 polymer ?
#
loop_
_entity_poly.entity_id
_entity_poly.type
_entity_poly.pdbx_seq_one_letter_code
_entity_poly.pdbx_strand_id
1 'polypeptide(L)'
;CMPIGEGLWEIGGTKFYERDLDLLLSIQEKPTGISYVYLEPFMEIEKYYGIIRKFHEAGIHQHMYTNGTLATEENLKALGEAGLDELRFNLGASNASDKVIEAIATAKKYIRYVGIETPMTPEYFEAFMQKKDKILATGVDFMNCAELHLNNNNIWNYEGENMYVYRQGYVSPIRSRELTFK
;
A
#
# COMPACT_ATOMS: atom_id res chain seq x y z
N CYS A 1 0.83 7.88 7.72
CA CYS A 1 0.81 7.57 9.16
C CYS A 1 1.72 6.38 9.40
N MET A 2 2.58 6.45 10.38
CA MET A 2 3.53 5.38 10.71
C MET A 2 3.82 5.33 12.21
N PRO A 3 3.99 4.12 12.81
CA PRO A 3 4.50 3.99 14.15
C PRO A 3 6.01 4.29 14.16
N ILE A 4 6.47 5.06 15.15
CA ILE A 4 7.89 5.40 15.33
C ILE A 4 8.42 5.03 16.71
N GLY A 5 7.59 4.44 17.55
CA GLY A 5 7.90 3.97 18.89
C GLY A 5 6.69 3.36 19.57
N GLU A 6 6.80 2.97 20.82
CA GLU A 6 5.70 2.42 21.59
C GLU A 6 4.60 3.47 21.80
N GLY A 7 3.45 3.28 21.12
CA GLY A 7 2.32 4.21 21.14
C GLY A 7 2.61 5.59 20.52
N LEU A 8 3.78 5.77 19.88
CA LEU A 8 4.16 7.03 19.22
C LEU A 8 4.00 6.89 17.72
N TRP A 9 3.31 7.83 17.11
CA TRP A 9 2.97 7.88 15.68
C TRP A 9 3.47 9.17 15.04
N GLU A 10 3.63 9.13 13.71
CA GLU A 10 3.93 10.32 12.91
C GLU A 10 2.96 10.44 11.73
N ILE A 11 2.39 11.63 11.54
CA ILE A 11 1.56 12.00 10.39
C ILE A 11 2.06 13.35 9.85
N GLY A 12 2.50 13.36 8.58
CA GLY A 12 2.92 14.60 7.91
C GLY A 12 4.02 15.37 8.67
N GLY A 13 4.94 14.66 9.32
CA GLY A 13 6.00 15.26 10.13
C GLY A 13 5.61 15.62 11.57
N THR A 14 4.33 15.51 11.93
CA THR A 14 3.84 15.73 13.30
C THR A 14 3.85 14.44 14.09
N LYS A 15 4.53 14.44 15.23
CA LYS A 15 4.59 13.30 16.16
C LYS A 15 3.56 13.45 17.26
N PHE A 16 2.86 12.35 17.58
CA PHE A 16 1.84 12.31 18.63
C PHE A 16 1.74 10.93 19.25
N TYR A 17 1.27 10.86 20.48
CA TYR A 17 0.89 9.59 21.07
C TYR A 17 -0.54 9.21 20.70
N GLU A 18 -0.80 7.92 20.48
CA GLU A 18 -2.14 7.42 20.14
C GLU A 18 -3.22 7.87 21.14
N ARG A 19 -2.86 7.98 22.43
CA ARG A 19 -3.76 8.48 23.48
C ARG A 19 -4.19 9.93 23.28
N ASP A 20 -3.41 10.75 22.56
CA ASP A 20 -3.66 12.17 22.34
C ASP A 20 -4.43 12.42 21.02
N LEU A 21 -4.72 11.37 20.25
CA LEU A 21 -5.32 11.51 18.92
C LEU A 21 -6.71 12.17 18.98
N ASP A 22 -7.53 11.81 19.98
CA ASP A 22 -8.88 12.38 20.14
C ASP A 22 -8.82 13.89 20.36
N LEU A 23 -7.84 14.36 21.18
CA LEU A 23 -7.59 15.78 21.36
C LEU A 23 -7.14 16.45 20.07
N LEU A 24 -6.19 15.84 19.35
CA LEU A 24 -5.72 16.38 18.06
C LEU A 24 -6.86 16.52 17.05
N LEU A 25 -7.72 15.52 16.93
CA LEU A 25 -8.87 15.54 16.03
C LEU A 25 -9.93 16.57 16.45
N SER A 26 -9.97 16.97 17.71
CA SER A 26 -10.91 17.99 18.21
C SER A 26 -10.46 19.43 17.95
N ILE A 27 -9.15 19.68 17.84
CA ILE A 27 -8.57 21.03 17.75
C ILE A 27 -8.03 21.37 16.35
N GLN A 28 -7.87 20.38 15.48
CA GLN A 28 -7.36 20.58 14.12
C GLN A 28 -8.43 20.28 13.07
N GLU A 29 -8.28 20.90 11.89
CA GLU A 29 -9.07 20.52 10.73
C GLU A 29 -8.79 19.05 10.40
N LYS A 30 -9.88 18.27 10.26
CA LYS A 30 -9.76 16.83 9.98
C LYS A 30 -9.15 16.61 8.60
N PRO A 31 -8.16 15.72 8.46
CA PRO A 31 -7.65 15.31 7.16
C PRO A 31 -8.76 14.63 6.36
N THR A 32 -8.69 14.73 5.04
CA THR A 32 -9.62 14.03 4.13
C THR A 32 -9.36 12.53 4.06
N GLY A 33 -8.13 12.10 4.39
CA GLY A 33 -7.74 10.70 4.43
C GLY A 33 -6.39 10.48 5.09
N ILE A 34 -6.17 9.26 5.52
CA ILE A 34 -4.93 8.78 6.12
C ILE A 34 -4.36 7.64 5.28
N SER A 35 -3.06 7.72 5.01
CA SER A 35 -2.30 6.67 4.34
C SER A 35 -1.29 6.02 5.30
N TYR A 36 -1.29 4.69 5.35
CA TYR A 36 -0.29 3.90 6.07
C TYR A 36 0.76 3.40 5.07
N VAL A 37 1.92 4.05 5.02
CA VAL A 37 2.91 3.91 3.92
C VAL A 37 4.34 3.58 4.39
N TYR A 38 4.52 3.09 5.61
CA TYR A 38 5.85 2.85 6.16
C TYR A 38 6.17 1.36 6.27
N LEU A 39 7.30 0.96 5.66
CA LEU A 39 7.78 -0.43 5.63
C LEU A 39 6.67 -1.42 5.19
N GLU A 40 6.60 -2.56 5.87
CA GLU A 40 5.52 -3.55 5.69
C GLU A 40 4.67 -3.59 6.96
N PRO A 41 3.44 -3.02 6.93
CA PRO A 41 2.60 -2.95 8.14
C PRO A 41 2.27 -4.31 8.74
N PHE A 42 2.18 -5.36 7.93
CA PHE A 42 1.85 -6.71 8.40
C PHE A 42 2.96 -7.36 9.24
N MET A 43 4.15 -6.77 9.33
CA MET A 43 5.17 -7.20 10.29
C MET A 43 4.75 -6.92 11.75
N GLU A 44 3.95 -5.89 11.98
CA GLU A 44 3.51 -5.42 13.29
C GLU A 44 2.04 -4.95 13.24
N ILE A 45 1.20 -5.67 12.49
CA ILE A 45 -0.15 -5.23 12.13
C ILE A 45 -1.04 -4.94 13.35
N GLU A 46 -0.82 -5.63 14.45
CA GLU A 46 -1.58 -5.45 15.69
C GLU A 46 -1.48 -4.02 16.25
N LYS A 47 -0.35 -3.34 16.01
CA LYS A 47 -0.16 -1.94 16.43
C LYS A 47 -1.11 -0.98 15.72
N TYR A 48 -1.62 -1.35 14.54
CA TYR A 48 -2.46 -0.47 13.71
C TYR A 48 -3.95 -0.52 14.07
N TYR A 49 -4.45 -1.61 14.68
CA TYR A 49 -5.88 -1.78 14.90
C TYR A 49 -6.51 -0.67 15.76
N GLY A 50 -5.80 -0.21 16.80
CA GLY A 50 -6.28 0.85 17.68
C GLY A 50 -6.45 2.19 16.95
N ILE A 51 -5.40 2.62 16.24
CA ILE A 51 -5.42 3.89 15.52
C ILE A 51 -6.39 3.86 14.31
N ILE A 52 -6.53 2.72 13.64
CA ILE A 52 -7.50 2.55 12.55
C ILE A 52 -8.92 2.77 13.08
N ARG A 53 -9.30 2.17 14.21
CA ARG A 53 -10.61 2.38 14.82
C ARG A 53 -10.89 3.84 15.12
N LYS A 54 -9.94 4.55 15.72
CA LYS A 54 -10.08 5.98 16.06
C LYS A 54 -10.33 6.84 14.81
N PHE A 55 -9.59 6.62 13.72
CA PHE A 55 -9.82 7.34 12.47
C PHE A 55 -11.13 6.95 11.80
N HIS A 56 -11.53 5.69 11.89
CA HIS A 56 -12.82 5.21 11.40
C HIS A 56 -13.99 5.88 12.14
N GLU A 57 -13.94 5.92 13.47
CA GLU A 57 -14.93 6.60 14.32
C GLU A 57 -15.00 8.11 14.05
N ALA A 58 -13.86 8.72 13.68
CA ALA A 58 -13.81 10.11 13.25
C ALA A 58 -14.32 10.36 11.82
N GLY A 59 -14.68 9.30 11.08
CA GLY A 59 -15.17 9.37 9.69
C GLY A 59 -14.09 9.74 8.67
N ILE A 60 -12.83 9.41 8.95
CA ILE A 60 -11.69 9.71 8.08
C ILE A 60 -11.38 8.47 7.23
N HIS A 61 -11.37 8.64 5.90
CA HIS A 61 -10.99 7.58 4.97
C HIS A 61 -9.56 7.11 5.18
N GLN A 62 -9.35 5.80 5.16
CA GLN A 62 -8.05 5.21 5.45
C GLN A 62 -7.65 4.19 4.40
N HIS A 63 -6.39 4.26 3.94
CA HIS A 63 -5.82 3.22 3.10
C HIS A 63 -4.44 2.79 3.59
N MET A 64 -4.13 1.51 3.38
CA MET A 64 -2.88 0.87 3.78
C MET A 64 -2.22 0.19 2.58
N TYR A 65 -0.90 0.25 2.54
CA TYR A 65 -0.09 -0.48 1.56
C TYR A 65 0.54 -1.72 2.17
N THR A 66 0.62 -2.80 1.39
CA THR A 66 1.29 -4.04 1.79
C THR A 66 1.91 -4.74 0.58
N ASN A 67 2.98 -5.50 0.79
CA ASN A 67 3.47 -6.46 -0.19
C ASN A 67 2.67 -7.78 -0.19
N GLY A 68 1.77 -7.96 0.78
CA GLY A 68 0.86 -9.09 0.90
C GLY A 68 1.48 -10.41 1.37
N THR A 69 2.80 -10.48 1.53
CA THR A 69 3.47 -11.76 1.83
C THR A 69 3.19 -12.29 3.24
N LEU A 70 2.82 -11.41 4.17
CA LEU A 70 2.47 -11.72 5.55
C LEU A 70 0.95 -11.63 5.82
N ALA A 71 0.14 -11.32 4.80
CA ALA A 71 -1.29 -11.22 4.94
C ALA A 71 -1.91 -12.60 5.22
N THR A 72 -2.56 -12.75 6.38
CA THR A 72 -3.34 -13.92 6.77
C THR A 72 -4.82 -13.56 6.79
N GLU A 73 -5.71 -14.54 6.68
CA GLU A 73 -7.15 -14.30 6.77
C GLU A 73 -7.53 -13.64 8.11
N GLU A 74 -6.90 -14.05 9.21
CA GLU A 74 -7.10 -13.48 10.54
C GLU A 74 -6.77 -11.98 10.57
N ASN A 75 -5.59 -11.59 10.07
CA ASN A 75 -5.16 -10.20 10.04
C ASN A 75 -6.03 -9.34 9.12
N LEU A 76 -6.42 -9.88 7.97
CA LEU A 76 -7.30 -9.19 7.01
C LEU A 76 -8.70 -8.96 7.59
N LYS A 77 -9.23 -9.95 8.29
CA LYS A 77 -10.51 -9.83 9.01
C LYS A 77 -10.42 -8.76 10.10
N ALA A 78 -9.37 -8.81 10.93
CA ALA A 78 -9.16 -7.84 12.00
C ALA A 78 -9.01 -6.40 11.49
N LEU A 79 -8.37 -6.19 10.32
CA LEU A 79 -8.30 -4.89 9.67
C LEU A 79 -9.67 -4.38 9.22
N GLY A 80 -10.48 -5.24 8.63
CA GLY A 80 -11.86 -4.90 8.26
C GLY A 80 -12.72 -4.56 9.47
N GLU A 81 -12.62 -5.36 10.55
CA GLU A 81 -13.30 -5.10 11.82
C GLU A 81 -12.82 -3.82 12.52
N ALA A 82 -11.56 -3.44 12.33
CA ALA A 82 -11.03 -2.17 12.80
C ALA A 82 -11.52 -0.97 11.98
N GLY A 83 -12.08 -1.19 10.77
CA GLY A 83 -12.65 -0.15 9.94
C GLY A 83 -11.67 0.41 8.90
N LEU A 84 -10.68 -0.37 8.45
CA LEU A 84 -9.85 0.03 7.31
C LEU A 84 -10.72 0.06 6.04
N ASP A 85 -10.71 1.20 5.34
CA ASP A 85 -11.53 1.37 4.14
C ASP A 85 -10.93 0.72 2.91
N GLU A 86 -9.58 0.79 2.76
CA GLU A 86 -8.90 0.39 1.53
C GLU A 86 -7.55 -0.26 1.81
N LEU A 87 -7.30 -1.41 1.17
CA LEU A 87 -6.01 -2.10 1.21
C LEU A 87 -5.42 -2.20 -0.20
N ARG A 88 -4.18 -1.72 -0.36
CA ARG A 88 -3.45 -1.72 -1.63
C ARG A 88 -2.29 -2.71 -1.58
N PHE A 89 -2.31 -3.66 -2.49
CA PHE A 89 -1.26 -4.65 -2.63
C PHE A 89 -0.19 -4.21 -3.65
N ASN A 90 1.06 -4.15 -3.23
CA ASN A 90 2.18 -4.09 -4.16
C ASN A 90 2.47 -5.50 -4.69
N LEU A 91 1.69 -5.90 -5.68
CA LEU A 91 1.77 -7.26 -6.26
C LEU A 91 3.11 -7.51 -6.97
N GLY A 92 3.76 -6.46 -7.48
CA GLY A 92 5.08 -6.51 -8.09
C GLY A 92 6.18 -6.94 -7.11
N ALA A 93 6.06 -6.59 -5.83
CA ALA A 93 7.02 -7.00 -4.80
C ALA A 93 7.13 -8.53 -4.62
N SER A 94 6.11 -9.27 -5.02
CA SER A 94 6.08 -10.74 -4.99
C SER A 94 6.15 -11.37 -6.38
N ASN A 95 6.36 -10.57 -7.42
CA ASN A 95 6.29 -10.97 -8.82
C ASN A 95 5.01 -11.76 -9.13
N ALA A 96 3.87 -11.23 -8.70
CA ALA A 96 2.54 -11.82 -8.83
C ALA A 96 2.46 -13.27 -8.27
N SER A 97 3.03 -13.52 -7.10
CA SER A 97 2.96 -14.85 -6.47
C SER A 97 1.52 -15.27 -6.19
N ASP A 98 1.24 -16.57 -6.33
CA ASP A 98 -0.10 -17.11 -6.09
C ASP A 98 -0.58 -16.87 -4.67
N LYS A 99 0.32 -16.94 -3.69
CA LYS A 99 0.02 -16.63 -2.28
C LYS A 99 -0.56 -15.22 -2.11
N VAL A 100 0.05 -14.22 -2.77
CA VAL A 100 -0.42 -12.83 -2.66
C VAL A 100 -1.72 -12.62 -3.44
N ILE A 101 -1.91 -13.27 -4.58
CA ILE A 101 -3.18 -13.26 -5.32
C ILE A 101 -4.32 -13.84 -4.47
N GLU A 102 -4.08 -14.91 -3.74
CA GLU A 102 -5.04 -15.50 -2.81
C GLU A 102 -5.32 -14.58 -1.61
N ALA A 103 -4.30 -13.86 -1.11
CA ALA A 103 -4.49 -12.86 -0.08
C ALA A 103 -5.38 -11.69 -0.56
N ILE A 104 -5.24 -11.24 -1.81
CA ILE A 104 -6.13 -10.23 -2.43
C ILE A 104 -7.59 -10.73 -2.42
N ALA A 105 -7.82 -11.97 -2.89
CA ALA A 105 -9.16 -12.57 -2.89
C ALA A 105 -9.75 -12.68 -1.47
N THR A 106 -8.89 -12.98 -0.49
CA THR A 106 -9.30 -13.06 0.91
C THR A 106 -9.62 -11.67 1.48
N ALA A 107 -8.81 -10.65 1.17
CA ALA A 107 -9.04 -9.29 1.61
C ALA A 107 -10.40 -8.75 1.14
N LYS A 108 -10.86 -9.12 -0.05
CA LYS A 108 -12.17 -8.73 -0.60
C LYS A 108 -13.36 -9.20 0.24
N LYS A 109 -13.20 -10.20 1.12
CA LYS A 109 -14.26 -10.65 2.02
C LYS A 109 -14.49 -9.69 3.20
N TYR A 110 -13.46 -8.90 3.56
CA TYR A 110 -13.44 -8.16 4.83
C TYR A 110 -13.24 -6.65 4.66
N ILE A 111 -12.55 -6.22 3.60
CA ILE A 111 -12.17 -4.83 3.36
C ILE A 111 -12.98 -4.28 2.18
N ARG A 112 -13.52 -3.09 2.36
CA ARG A 112 -14.44 -2.46 1.41
C ARG A 112 -13.84 -2.28 0.03
N TYR A 113 -12.61 -1.73 -0.04
CA TYR A 113 -11.89 -1.53 -1.29
C TYR A 113 -10.55 -2.24 -1.25
N VAL A 114 -10.27 -3.05 -2.25
CA VAL A 114 -8.98 -3.73 -2.40
C VAL A 114 -8.41 -3.41 -3.77
N GLY A 115 -7.22 -2.83 -3.77
CA GLY A 115 -6.52 -2.42 -4.99
C GLY A 115 -5.17 -3.09 -5.15
N ILE A 116 -4.66 -3.02 -6.37
CA ILE A 116 -3.27 -3.30 -6.69
C ILE A 116 -2.62 -1.97 -7.04
N GLU A 117 -1.53 -1.63 -6.36
CA GLU A 117 -0.70 -0.48 -6.70
C GLU A 117 0.76 -0.92 -6.73
N THR A 118 1.35 -0.90 -7.92
CA THR A 118 2.66 -1.50 -8.15
C THR A 118 3.41 -0.80 -9.27
N PRO A 119 4.74 -0.62 -9.14
CA PRO A 119 5.56 -0.16 -10.24
C PRO A 119 5.65 -1.23 -11.33
N MET A 120 5.55 -0.81 -12.58
CA MET A 120 5.64 -1.70 -13.72
C MET A 120 7.10 -1.91 -14.11
N THR A 121 7.57 -3.15 -13.95
CA THR A 121 8.84 -3.64 -14.49
C THR A 121 8.58 -4.68 -15.56
N PRO A 122 9.52 -4.96 -16.47
CA PRO A 122 9.35 -5.99 -17.48
C PRO A 122 8.97 -7.35 -16.87
N GLU A 123 9.66 -7.77 -15.82
CA GLU A 123 9.46 -9.06 -15.16
C GLU A 123 8.07 -9.15 -14.54
N TYR A 124 7.64 -8.08 -13.86
CA TYR A 124 6.31 -8.04 -13.27
C TYR A 124 5.23 -8.03 -14.34
N PHE A 125 5.41 -7.25 -15.42
CA PHE A 125 4.45 -7.20 -16.50
C PHE A 125 4.22 -8.57 -17.14
N GLU A 126 5.28 -9.33 -17.39
CA GLU A 126 5.20 -10.70 -17.91
C GLU A 126 4.47 -11.63 -16.94
N ALA A 127 4.82 -11.60 -15.64
CA ALA A 127 4.15 -12.39 -14.62
C ALA A 127 2.67 -12.00 -14.47
N PHE A 128 2.36 -10.71 -14.51
CA PHE A 128 1.00 -10.20 -14.48
C PHE A 128 0.19 -10.72 -15.68
N MET A 129 0.71 -10.60 -16.89
CA MET A 129 0.01 -11.05 -18.11
C MET A 129 -0.26 -12.55 -18.12
N GLN A 130 0.64 -13.37 -17.56
CA GLN A 130 0.43 -14.81 -17.39
C GLN A 130 -0.69 -15.14 -16.40
N LYS A 131 -0.91 -14.30 -15.40
CA LYS A 131 -1.86 -14.54 -14.31
C LYS A 131 -3.06 -13.58 -14.29
N LYS A 132 -3.22 -12.76 -15.33
CA LYS A 132 -4.24 -11.70 -15.36
C LYS A 132 -5.65 -12.21 -15.05
N ASP A 133 -6.03 -13.35 -15.59
CA ASP A 133 -7.38 -13.91 -15.37
C ASP A 133 -7.57 -14.36 -13.93
N LYS A 134 -6.52 -14.93 -13.30
CA LYS A 134 -6.51 -15.26 -11.86
C LYS A 134 -6.60 -14.00 -11.00
N ILE A 135 -5.88 -12.95 -11.37
CA ILE A 135 -5.91 -11.66 -10.67
C ILE A 135 -7.30 -11.02 -10.79
N LEU A 136 -7.87 -10.96 -11.98
CA LEU A 136 -9.22 -10.42 -12.19
C LEU A 136 -10.29 -11.22 -11.44
N ALA A 137 -10.14 -12.54 -11.37
CA ALA A 137 -11.06 -13.41 -10.62
C ALA A 137 -11.04 -13.17 -9.09
N THR A 138 -10.05 -12.46 -8.54
CA THR A 138 -10.06 -12.06 -7.12
C THR A 138 -11.15 -11.05 -6.77
N GLY A 139 -11.69 -10.35 -7.79
CA GLY A 139 -12.64 -9.27 -7.58
C GLY A 139 -11.99 -7.98 -7.08
N VAL A 140 -10.69 -7.79 -7.33
CA VAL A 140 -9.98 -6.52 -7.05
C VAL A 140 -10.71 -5.32 -7.67
N ASP A 141 -10.82 -4.22 -6.92
CA ASP A 141 -11.65 -3.07 -7.34
C ASP A 141 -10.93 -2.18 -8.35
N PHE A 142 -9.61 -2.04 -8.22
CA PHE A 142 -8.81 -1.19 -9.12
C PHE A 142 -7.36 -1.67 -9.19
N MET A 143 -6.68 -1.20 -10.23
CA MET A 143 -5.24 -1.38 -10.40
C MET A 143 -4.60 -0.06 -10.82
N ASN A 144 -3.59 0.36 -10.06
CA ASN A 144 -2.75 1.51 -10.36
C ASN A 144 -1.37 1.02 -10.79
N CYS A 145 -1.10 1.10 -12.09
CA CYS A 145 0.20 0.78 -12.66
C CYS A 145 1.08 2.04 -12.61
N ALA A 146 2.01 2.08 -11.67
CA ALA A 146 2.91 3.21 -11.48
C ALA A 146 4.20 3.04 -12.28
N GLU A 147 4.84 4.16 -12.64
CA GLU A 147 6.21 4.14 -13.11
C GLU A 147 7.16 3.79 -11.96
N LEU A 148 8.20 3.00 -12.24
CA LEU A 148 9.21 2.68 -11.26
C LEU A 148 10.07 3.91 -10.96
N HIS A 149 10.05 4.38 -9.72
CA HIS A 149 10.93 5.45 -9.28
C HIS A 149 12.24 4.88 -8.74
N LEU A 150 13.35 5.35 -9.29
CA LEU A 150 14.69 4.97 -8.87
C LEU A 150 15.22 5.94 -7.81
N ASN A 151 15.95 5.40 -6.87
CA ASN A 151 16.67 6.12 -5.84
C ASN A 151 18.06 5.49 -5.63
N ASN A 152 18.85 6.03 -4.72
CA ASN A 152 20.22 5.56 -4.47
C ASN A 152 20.33 4.08 -4.06
N ASN A 153 19.22 3.46 -3.59
CA ASN A 153 19.24 2.06 -3.15
C ASN A 153 18.93 1.07 -4.27
N ASN A 154 18.27 1.51 -5.36
CA ASN A 154 17.83 0.62 -6.42
C ASN A 154 18.31 0.98 -7.83
N ILE A 155 18.89 2.17 -8.06
CA ILE A 155 19.32 2.63 -9.39
C ILE A 155 20.35 1.70 -10.03
N TRP A 156 21.20 1.08 -9.25
CA TRP A 156 22.24 0.17 -9.71
C TRP A 156 21.71 -1.12 -10.36
N ASN A 157 20.47 -1.51 -10.04
CA ASN A 157 19.81 -2.68 -10.64
C ASN A 157 19.37 -2.42 -12.10
N TYR A 158 19.45 -1.17 -12.55
CA TYR A 158 18.98 -0.72 -13.87
C TYR A 158 20.12 -0.08 -14.68
N GLU A 159 21.38 -0.44 -14.37
CA GLU A 159 22.54 0.03 -15.12
C GLU A 159 22.44 -0.40 -16.59
N GLY A 160 22.66 0.55 -17.49
CA GLY A 160 22.55 0.33 -18.95
C GLY A 160 21.16 0.51 -19.54
N GLU A 161 20.11 0.74 -18.72
CA GLU A 161 18.78 1.08 -19.22
C GLU A 161 18.68 2.56 -19.61
N ASN A 162 17.85 2.85 -20.60
CA ASN A 162 17.50 4.23 -20.96
C ASN A 162 16.59 4.82 -19.87
N MET A 163 17.04 5.93 -19.29
CA MET A 163 16.34 6.59 -18.21
C MET A 163 15.94 8.01 -18.61
N TYR A 164 14.95 8.54 -17.92
CA TYR A 164 14.58 9.95 -18.00
C TYR A 164 14.31 10.51 -16.60
N VAL A 165 14.40 11.83 -16.50
CA VAL A 165 14.07 12.56 -15.27
C VAL A 165 12.62 13.00 -15.33
N TYR A 166 11.83 12.53 -14.38
CA TYR A 166 10.44 12.93 -14.19
C TYR A 166 10.33 14.18 -13.32
N ARG A 167 9.13 14.71 -13.17
CA ARG A 167 8.87 15.88 -12.30
C ARG A 167 9.51 15.70 -10.93
N GLN A 168 10.04 16.79 -10.36
CA GLN A 168 10.68 16.84 -9.03
C GLN A 168 11.98 16.03 -8.91
N GLY A 169 12.61 15.66 -10.03
CA GLY A 169 13.91 14.98 -10.02
C GLY A 169 13.87 13.47 -9.84
N TYR A 170 12.69 12.85 -9.89
CA TYR A 170 12.59 11.39 -9.92
C TYR A 170 13.15 10.84 -11.22
N VAL A 171 13.93 9.77 -11.12
CA VAL A 171 14.49 9.04 -12.26
C VAL A 171 13.68 7.76 -12.46
N SER A 172 13.34 7.48 -13.72
CA SER A 172 12.58 6.27 -14.08
C SER A 172 13.14 5.66 -15.37
N PRO A 173 13.18 4.33 -15.50
CA PRO A 173 13.45 3.68 -16.77
C PRO A 173 12.33 3.99 -17.78
N ILE A 174 12.68 4.38 -19.01
CA ILE A 174 11.70 4.65 -20.08
C ILE A 174 10.79 3.43 -20.28
N ARG A 175 11.34 2.24 -20.22
CA ARG A 175 10.58 0.99 -20.37
C ARG A 175 9.51 0.80 -19.29
N SER A 176 9.77 1.20 -18.05
CA SER A 176 8.75 1.17 -17.00
C SER A 176 7.54 2.03 -17.38
N ARG A 177 7.78 3.28 -17.84
CA ARG A 177 6.74 4.16 -18.32
C ARG A 177 5.94 3.55 -19.48
N GLU A 178 6.62 2.98 -20.48
CA GLU A 178 5.94 2.36 -21.63
C GLU A 178 5.00 1.23 -21.20
N LEU A 179 5.37 0.48 -20.14
CA LEU A 179 4.55 -0.61 -19.64
C LEU A 179 3.31 -0.12 -18.87
N THR A 180 3.34 1.06 -18.28
CA THR A 180 2.16 1.62 -17.59
C THR A 180 1.01 1.97 -18.53
N PHE A 181 1.27 2.06 -19.85
CA PHE A 181 0.26 2.37 -20.88
C PHE A 181 -0.20 1.15 -21.70
N LYS A 182 0.27 -0.04 -21.36
CA LYS A 182 -0.13 -1.30 -22.02
C LYS A 182 -1.19 -2.03 -21.24
#